data_ca86d9f31244ba045c010edff90eb856
#
_entry.id   ca86d9f31244ba045c010edff90eb856
#
_cell.length_a   1.000
_cell.length_b   1.000
_cell.length_c   1.000
_cell.angle_alpha   90.00
_cell.angle_beta   90.00
_cell.angle_gamma   90.00
#
_symmetry.space_group_name_H-M   'P 1'
#
loop_
_entity.id
_entity.type
_entity.pdbx_description
1 polymer ?
#
loop_
_entity_poly.entity_id
_entity_poly.type
_entity_poly.pdbx_seq_one_letter_code
_entity_poly.pdbx_strand_id
1 'polypeptide(L)'
;MNTLFDKIWDRHVVNSIEDGPQQLYIDRLYCHEVTSPQAFEGLRERGIRCFRPSQVFCMPDHNTPTHDQDKEIENEISRTQVETLRKNAEEFGLTHYGMMDPSNGIIHVVGPEKGLSLPGMTIVCGDSHTSTHGAMGAVAFGIGTSEVEMALASQCILQQKPKSMRISIEGKLGEGVTPKDVALYLMQQITTSGATGYFIEYSGSVVREMTMEGRLTLCNLSIEMGARGGFVAPDETTFEYLKGREYAPKGEAWDKAVEYWRTLRSGDDAVFDKEILFKAEDIAPMITYGTNPGMGTAIDGTIPQESEIPAEGLESFRKSLEYMGFRAGDRMIGKKVDYVFLGACTNGRIEDFRAFASVVRGRKKNPDIVAWLVPGSWAVAKQIREEGLDKILEEAGFEIRQPGCSACLAMNEDKIPAGKYSVSTSNRNFQGRQGPGSRTLLASPLTAAAAAVTGVVTDPRTLLQ
;
A
#
# COMPACT_ATOMS: atom_id res chain seq x y z
N MET A 1 24.30 9.46 -17.17
CA MET A 1 24.47 8.39 -16.13
C MET A 1 23.17 7.61 -15.99
N ASN A 2 23.22 6.39 -15.43
CA ASN A 2 22.03 5.55 -15.29
C ASN A 2 21.12 6.05 -14.16
N THR A 3 19.81 5.87 -14.33
CA THR A 3 18.85 6.06 -13.27
C THR A 3 19.07 5.04 -12.14
N LEU A 4 18.51 5.26 -10.97
CA LEU A 4 18.49 4.25 -9.89
C LEU A 4 17.85 2.95 -10.38
N PHE A 5 16.77 3.07 -11.16
CA PHE A 5 16.10 1.91 -11.76
C PHE A 5 17.06 1.07 -12.62
N ASP A 6 17.81 1.71 -13.51
CA ASP A 6 18.80 1.01 -14.35
C ASP A 6 19.88 0.33 -13.51
N LYS A 7 20.39 1.02 -12.50
CA LYS A 7 21.44 0.49 -11.61
C LYS A 7 21.01 -0.80 -10.90
N ILE A 8 19.75 -0.88 -10.47
CA ILE A 8 19.24 -2.07 -9.80
C ILE A 8 18.86 -3.14 -10.83
N TRP A 9 18.07 -2.77 -11.84
CA TRP A 9 17.59 -3.70 -12.86
C TRP A 9 18.72 -4.42 -13.56
N ASP A 10 19.68 -3.67 -14.12
CA ASP A 10 20.75 -4.23 -14.94
C ASP A 10 21.69 -5.16 -14.16
N ARG A 11 21.82 -4.96 -12.83
CA ARG A 11 22.57 -5.86 -11.94
C ARG A 11 21.86 -7.19 -11.68
N HIS A 12 20.56 -7.24 -11.89
CA HIS A 12 19.73 -8.44 -11.68
C HIS A 12 19.40 -9.17 -12.99
N VAL A 13 19.77 -8.61 -14.14
CA VAL A 13 19.62 -9.31 -15.43
C VAL A 13 20.63 -10.44 -15.52
N VAL A 14 20.13 -11.68 -15.55
CA VAL A 14 20.92 -12.91 -15.70
C VAL A 14 21.14 -13.23 -17.16
N ASN A 15 20.12 -12.97 -17.99
CA ASN A 15 20.17 -13.22 -19.44
C ASN A 15 19.20 -12.27 -20.15
N SER A 16 19.50 -11.96 -21.40
CA SER A 16 18.62 -11.19 -22.28
C SER A 16 18.28 -12.02 -23.51
N ILE A 17 16.99 -12.13 -23.81
CA ILE A 17 16.51 -12.80 -25.02
C ILE A 17 16.51 -11.73 -26.13
N GLU A 18 17.12 -12.04 -27.27
CA GLU A 18 17.14 -11.14 -28.42
C GLU A 18 15.70 -10.82 -28.85
N ASP A 19 15.37 -9.54 -28.98
CA ASP A 19 14.01 -9.02 -29.26
C ASP A 19 12.92 -9.49 -28.29
N GLY A 20 13.31 -9.93 -27.07
CA GLY A 20 12.43 -10.51 -26.07
C GLY A 20 12.61 -9.96 -24.64
N PRO A 21 12.02 -10.62 -23.67
CA PRO A 21 12.16 -10.26 -22.27
C PRO A 21 13.56 -10.53 -21.72
N GLN A 22 13.85 -9.92 -20.59
CA GLN A 22 15.05 -10.19 -19.80
C GLN A 22 14.73 -11.18 -18.69
N GLN A 23 15.64 -12.10 -18.43
CA GLN A 23 15.59 -12.99 -17.26
C GLN A 23 16.14 -12.22 -16.07
N LEU A 24 15.25 -11.89 -15.14
CA LEU A 24 15.56 -11.09 -13.96
C LEU A 24 15.70 -12.00 -12.75
N TYR A 25 16.83 -11.93 -12.05
CA TYR A 25 17.01 -12.57 -10.75
C TYR A 25 16.16 -11.87 -9.68
N ILE A 26 15.57 -12.63 -8.75
CA ILE A 26 14.71 -12.12 -7.68
C ILE A 26 15.35 -12.39 -6.32
N ASP A 27 15.65 -11.34 -5.58
CA ASP A 27 16.25 -11.46 -4.24
C ASP A 27 15.23 -11.93 -3.19
N ARG A 28 13.96 -11.52 -3.32
CA ARG A 28 12.93 -11.81 -2.34
C ARG A 28 11.60 -12.14 -3.01
N LEU A 29 11.02 -13.26 -2.61
CA LEU A 29 9.65 -13.63 -2.97
C LEU A 29 8.79 -13.65 -1.72
N TYR A 30 7.65 -12.96 -1.77
CA TYR A 30 6.60 -13.07 -0.77
C TYR A 30 5.43 -13.87 -1.30
N CYS A 31 4.85 -14.72 -0.44
CA CYS A 31 3.70 -15.55 -0.77
C CYS A 31 2.59 -15.36 0.25
N HIS A 32 1.38 -15.14 -0.23
CA HIS A 32 0.16 -15.11 0.58
C HIS A 32 -0.84 -16.17 0.09
N GLU A 33 -1.91 -16.37 0.84
CA GLU A 33 -2.83 -17.49 0.67
C GLU A 33 -3.70 -17.43 -0.59
N VAL A 34 -3.83 -16.26 -1.23
CA VAL A 34 -4.75 -16.08 -2.36
C VAL A 34 -4.10 -16.49 -3.69
N THR A 35 -2.87 -16.07 -3.95
CA THR A 35 -2.24 -16.19 -5.27
C THR A 35 -1.14 -17.26 -5.36
N SER A 36 -0.74 -17.86 -4.24
CA SER A 36 0.34 -18.85 -4.24
C SER A 36 -0.07 -20.33 -4.38
N PRO A 37 -1.30 -20.77 -4.07
CA PRO A 37 -1.63 -22.20 -4.05
C PRO A 37 -1.34 -22.91 -5.37
N GLN A 38 -1.76 -22.33 -6.51
CA GLN A 38 -1.55 -22.92 -7.84
C GLN A 38 -0.07 -22.96 -8.24
N ALA A 39 0.74 -22.00 -7.77
CA ALA A 39 2.19 -22.02 -8.02
C ALA A 39 2.87 -23.21 -7.34
N PHE A 40 2.49 -23.53 -6.10
CA PHE A 40 2.97 -24.70 -5.39
C PHE A 40 2.48 -26.01 -6.02
N GLU A 41 1.23 -26.03 -6.51
CA GLU A 41 0.70 -27.21 -7.22
C GLU A 41 1.50 -27.48 -8.50
N GLY A 42 1.80 -26.45 -9.30
CA GLY A 42 2.63 -26.59 -10.49
C GLY A 42 4.03 -27.14 -10.20
N LEU A 43 4.66 -26.73 -9.09
CA LEU A 43 5.94 -27.31 -8.64
C LEU A 43 5.80 -28.80 -8.29
N ARG A 44 4.73 -29.15 -7.58
CA ARG A 44 4.45 -30.52 -7.13
C ARG A 44 4.22 -31.45 -8.32
N GLU A 45 3.39 -31.04 -9.26
CA GLU A 45 3.12 -31.81 -10.48
C GLU A 45 4.37 -32.09 -11.32
N ARG A 46 5.31 -31.15 -11.32
CA ARG A 46 6.59 -31.27 -12.06
C ARG A 46 7.70 -31.93 -11.23
N GLY A 47 7.49 -32.24 -9.95
CA GLY A 47 8.50 -32.74 -9.04
C GLY A 47 9.64 -31.74 -8.79
N ILE A 48 9.39 -30.43 -8.90
CA ILE A 48 10.39 -29.37 -8.70
C ILE A 48 10.34 -28.90 -7.25
N ARG A 49 11.49 -28.73 -6.63
CA ARG A 49 11.65 -28.15 -5.30
C ARG A 49 11.83 -26.63 -5.38
N CYS A 50 11.51 -25.92 -4.31
CA CYS A 50 11.87 -24.51 -4.20
C CYS A 50 13.41 -24.36 -4.26
N PHE A 51 13.89 -23.49 -5.16
CA PHE A 51 15.33 -23.34 -5.43
C PHE A 51 16.07 -22.71 -4.24
N ARG A 52 15.50 -21.64 -3.64
CA ARG A 52 16.09 -20.96 -2.47
C ARG A 52 15.02 -20.68 -1.40
N PRO A 53 14.67 -21.66 -0.56
CA PRO A 53 13.65 -21.52 0.47
C PRO A 53 13.89 -20.34 1.42
N SER A 54 15.15 -20.01 1.74
CA SER A 54 15.51 -18.91 2.63
C SER A 54 15.22 -17.51 2.06
N GLN A 55 14.90 -17.41 0.77
CA GLN A 55 14.52 -16.16 0.11
C GLN A 55 12.99 -15.98 -0.01
N VAL A 56 12.23 -16.97 0.47
CA VAL A 56 10.75 -16.99 0.36
C VAL A 56 10.13 -16.87 1.73
N PHE A 57 9.19 -15.93 1.88
CA PHE A 57 8.46 -15.70 3.12
C PHE A 57 6.96 -15.77 2.85
N CYS A 58 6.26 -16.54 3.67
CA CYS A 58 4.84 -16.81 3.56
C CYS A 58 4.10 -16.23 4.76
N MET A 59 3.01 -15.49 4.51
CA MET A 59 2.11 -15.04 5.57
C MET A 59 0.70 -14.84 5.01
N PRO A 60 -0.34 -15.31 5.72
CA PRO A 60 -1.73 -15.04 5.36
C PRO A 60 -2.10 -13.64 5.82
N ASP A 61 -2.79 -12.87 4.98
CA ASP A 61 -3.19 -11.51 5.29
C ASP A 61 -4.54 -11.07 4.67
N HIS A 62 -5.01 -11.74 3.62
CA HIS A 62 -6.22 -11.37 2.90
C HIS A 62 -7.50 -12.02 3.48
N ASN A 63 -7.43 -13.32 3.79
CA ASN A 63 -8.55 -14.11 4.28
C ASN A 63 -8.54 -14.29 5.81
N THR A 64 -7.69 -13.55 6.49
CA THR A 64 -7.62 -13.58 7.96
C THR A 64 -8.74 -12.75 8.55
N PRO A 65 -9.51 -13.27 9.55
CA PRO A 65 -10.46 -12.46 10.30
C PRO A 65 -9.72 -11.36 11.09
N THR A 66 -10.43 -10.29 11.46
CA THR A 66 -9.87 -9.25 12.32
C THR A 66 -10.39 -9.30 13.75
N HIS A 67 -11.08 -10.38 14.08
CA HIS A 67 -11.52 -10.77 15.41
C HIS A 67 -11.25 -12.25 15.63
N ASP A 68 -11.08 -12.65 16.88
CA ASP A 68 -11.01 -14.06 17.28
C ASP A 68 -10.02 -14.92 16.45
N GLN A 69 -8.85 -14.35 16.11
CA GLN A 69 -7.84 -15.07 15.31
C GLN A 69 -7.26 -16.31 16.01
N ASP A 70 -7.49 -16.45 17.31
CA ASP A 70 -7.18 -17.64 18.11
C ASP A 70 -8.18 -18.79 17.92
N LYS A 71 -9.31 -18.53 17.24
CA LYS A 71 -10.33 -19.52 16.91
C LYS A 71 -10.19 -20.01 15.45
N GLU A 72 -10.91 -21.07 15.14
CA GLU A 72 -11.04 -21.56 13.78
C GLU A 72 -11.74 -20.54 12.88
N ILE A 73 -11.22 -20.30 11.68
CA ILE A 73 -11.85 -19.42 10.69
C ILE A 73 -13.19 -20.05 10.27
N GLU A 74 -14.30 -19.35 10.51
CA GLU A 74 -15.65 -19.87 10.24
C GLU A 74 -15.89 -20.08 8.74
N ASN A 75 -15.44 -19.14 7.90
CA ASN A 75 -15.57 -19.25 6.45
C ASN A 75 -14.66 -20.36 5.91
N GLU A 76 -15.25 -21.42 5.35
CA GLU A 76 -14.55 -22.62 4.87
C GLU A 76 -13.55 -22.30 3.74
N ILE A 77 -13.90 -21.39 2.83
CA ILE A 77 -13.00 -21.01 1.72
C ILE A 77 -11.76 -20.31 2.27
N SER A 78 -11.95 -19.32 3.15
CA SER A 78 -10.87 -18.56 3.79
C SER A 78 -9.98 -19.50 4.62
N ARG A 79 -10.58 -20.39 5.41
CA ARG A 79 -9.86 -21.39 6.20
C ARG A 79 -9.01 -22.30 5.31
N THR A 80 -9.60 -22.83 4.25
CA THR A 80 -8.88 -23.71 3.30
C THR A 80 -7.69 -23.00 2.68
N GLN A 81 -7.82 -21.74 2.27
CA GLN A 81 -6.71 -20.99 1.67
C GLN A 81 -5.58 -20.74 2.68
N VAL A 82 -5.91 -20.31 3.90
CA VAL A 82 -4.91 -20.06 4.96
C VAL A 82 -4.18 -21.36 5.35
N GLU A 83 -4.92 -22.46 5.51
CA GLU A 83 -4.32 -23.77 5.80
C GLU A 83 -3.47 -24.29 4.65
N THR A 84 -3.89 -24.08 3.41
CA THR A 84 -3.13 -24.49 2.22
C THR A 84 -1.80 -23.76 2.15
N LEU A 85 -1.75 -22.45 2.43
CA LEU A 85 -0.50 -21.70 2.50
C LEU A 85 0.44 -22.30 3.56
N ARG A 86 -0.10 -22.59 4.76
CA ARG A 86 0.69 -23.22 5.84
C ARG A 86 1.28 -24.55 5.41
N LYS A 87 0.46 -25.44 4.84
CA LYS A 87 0.88 -26.77 4.37
C LYS A 87 1.95 -26.68 3.28
N ASN A 88 1.76 -25.76 2.31
CA ASN A 88 2.73 -25.53 1.25
C ASN A 88 4.06 -25.00 1.81
N ALA A 89 4.02 -24.05 2.74
CA ALA A 89 5.23 -23.52 3.36
C ALA A 89 6.00 -24.61 4.12
N GLU A 90 5.30 -25.47 4.85
CA GLU A 90 5.87 -26.61 5.58
C GLU A 90 6.49 -27.63 4.61
N GLU A 91 5.77 -28.04 3.56
CA GLU A 91 6.22 -28.99 2.55
C GLU A 91 7.49 -28.54 1.82
N PHE A 92 7.55 -27.26 1.43
CA PHE A 92 8.65 -26.68 0.68
C PHE A 92 9.76 -26.07 1.57
N GLY A 93 9.64 -26.18 2.90
CA GLY A 93 10.63 -25.70 3.86
C GLY A 93 10.80 -24.18 3.90
N LEU A 94 9.69 -23.44 3.75
CA LEU A 94 9.68 -21.99 3.69
C LEU A 94 9.41 -21.37 5.07
N THR A 95 9.87 -20.13 5.27
CA THR A 95 9.50 -19.35 6.47
C THR A 95 8.03 -18.96 6.38
N HIS A 96 7.25 -19.31 7.41
CA HIS A 96 5.82 -19.00 7.50
C HIS A 96 5.50 -18.32 8.83
N TYR A 97 4.90 -17.14 8.75
CA TYR A 97 4.32 -16.43 9.90
C TYR A 97 2.80 -16.57 9.85
N GLY A 98 2.25 -17.52 10.61
CA GLY A 98 0.80 -17.76 10.70
C GLY A 98 0.05 -16.68 11.46
N MET A 99 -1.29 -16.67 11.43
CA MET A 99 -2.13 -15.61 12.00
C MET A 99 -1.79 -15.20 13.45
N MET A 100 -1.47 -16.14 14.32
CA MET A 100 -1.15 -15.87 15.74
C MET A 100 0.34 -15.70 16.00
N ASP A 101 1.18 -15.77 14.97
CA ASP A 101 2.60 -15.47 15.11
C ASP A 101 2.78 -13.97 15.38
N PRO A 102 3.54 -13.57 16.41
CA PRO A 102 3.83 -12.16 16.68
C PRO A 102 4.48 -11.42 15.50
N SER A 103 5.00 -12.14 14.54
CA SER A 103 5.59 -11.63 13.30
C SER A 103 4.60 -11.58 12.13
N ASN A 104 3.34 -11.97 12.35
CA ASN A 104 2.33 -11.92 11.29
C ASN A 104 1.72 -10.53 11.12
N GLY A 105 1.20 -10.30 9.96
CA GLY A 105 0.48 -9.12 9.52
C GLY A 105 0.41 -9.06 8.01
N ILE A 106 0.01 -7.90 7.50
CA ILE A 106 0.00 -7.64 6.07
C ILE A 106 1.43 -7.72 5.54
N ILE A 107 1.64 -8.52 4.50
CA ILE A 107 2.98 -8.85 3.98
C ILE A 107 3.79 -7.60 3.60
N HIS A 108 3.12 -6.56 3.06
CA HIS A 108 3.72 -5.28 2.69
C HIS A 108 3.96 -4.33 3.88
N VAL A 109 3.52 -4.70 5.07
CA VAL A 109 3.84 -4.04 6.35
C VAL A 109 4.98 -4.80 7.03
N VAL A 110 4.85 -6.11 7.18
CA VAL A 110 5.81 -6.97 7.87
C VAL A 110 7.17 -7.02 7.15
N GLY A 111 7.18 -7.07 5.82
CA GLY A 111 8.43 -7.12 5.04
C GLY A 111 9.40 -5.98 5.39
N PRO A 112 8.98 -4.71 5.31
CA PRO A 112 9.77 -3.56 5.77
C PRO A 112 10.07 -3.59 7.27
N GLU A 113 9.08 -3.88 8.12
CA GLU A 113 9.25 -3.89 9.58
C GLU A 113 10.32 -4.87 10.07
N LYS A 114 10.45 -6.01 9.40
CA LYS A 114 11.47 -7.00 9.74
C LYS A 114 12.82 -6.77 9.06
N GLY A 115 12.92 -5.81 8.15
CA GLY A 115 14.12 -5.61 7.34
C GLY A 115 14.31 -6.72 6.29
N LEU A 116 13.25 -7.36 5.85
CA LEU A 116 13.25 -8.33 4.75
C LEU A 116 13.37 -7.66 3.39
N SER A 117 12.95 -6.40 3.30
CA SER A 117 13.04 -5.54 2.12
C SER A 117 14.17 -4.56 2.31
N LEU A 118 15.23 -4.66 1.51
CA LEU A 118 16.44 -3.86 1.62
C LEU A 118 16.72 -3.08 0.34
N PRO A 119 17.47 -1.96 0.43
CA PRO A 119 17.85 -1.20 -0.74
C PRO A 119 18.61 -2.03 -1.79
N GLY A 120 18.29 -1.81 -3.04
CA GLY A 120 18.94 -2.46 -4.18
C GLY A 120 18.46 -3.87 -4.48
N MET A 121 17.49 -4.41 -3.75
CA MET A 121 16.87 -5.71 -4.03
C MET A 121 15.86 -5.65 -5.16
N THR A 122 15.63 -6.81 -5.79
CA THR A 122 14.42 -7.12 -6.57
C THR A 122 13.46 -7.93 -5.71
N ILE A 123 12.21 -7.47 -5.59
CA ILE A 123 11.20 -8.05 -4.68
C ILE A 123 9.91 -8.29 -5.45
N VAL A 124 9.36 -9.50 -5.35
CA VAL A 124 8.10 -9.84 -6.01
C VAL A 124 7.13 -10.54 -5.06
N CYS A 125 5.84 -10.44 -5.38
CA CYS A 125 4.74 -11.11 -4.71
C CYS A 125 3.57 -11.23 -5.70
N GLY A 126 2.67 -12.15 -5.47
CA GLY A 126 1.41 -12.27 -6.24
C GLY A 126 0.37 -11.17 -5.92
N ASP A 127 0.80 -10.02 -5.43
CA ASP A 127 -0.02 -8.84 -5.10
C ASP A 127 0.56 -7.59 -5.76
N SER A 128 -0.32 -6.78 -6.36
CA SER A 128 0.08 -5.54 -7.04
C SER A 128 0.74 -4.52 -6.09
N HIS A 129 0.34 -4.46 -4.81
CA HIS A 129 0.90 -3.54 -3.83
C HIS A 129 2.30 -3.91 -3.33
N THR A 130 2.94 -4.91 -3.93
CA THR A 130 4.37 -5.19 -3.77
C THR A 130 5.24 -3.96 -4.05
N SER A 131 4.75 -3.01 -4.87
CA SER A 131 5.38 -1.70 -5.08
C SER A 131 5.70 -0.94 -3.79
N THR A 132 4.99 -1.23 -2.69
CA THR A 132 5.25 -0.68 -1.35
C THR A 132 6.72 -0.78 -0.95
N HIS A 133 7.36 -1.92 -1.24
CA HIS A 133 8.75 -2.17 -0.87
C HIS A 133 9.76 -1.27 -1.60
N GLY A 134 9.33 -0.58 -2.65
CA GLY A 134 10.12 0.43 -3.34
C GLY A 134 10.50 1.62 -2.45
N ALA A 135 9.77 1.86 -1.37
CA ALA A 135 10.13 2.86 -0.37
C ALA A 135 11.50 2.61 0.28
N MET A 136 11.95 1.35 0.30
CA MET A 136 13.30 0.97 0.76
C MET A 136 14.38 1.19 -0.31
N GLY A 137 14.06 1.66 -1.51
CA GLY A 137 15.00 1.72 -2.63
C GLY A 137 15.18 0.37 -3.33
N ALA A 138 14.15 -0.46 -3.35
CA ALA A 138 14.11 -1.75 -4.03
C ALA A 138 13.28 -1.66 -5.32
N VAL A 139 13.60 -2.46 -6.32
CA VAL A 139 12.74 -2.68 -7.50
C VAL A 139 11.73 -3.76 -7.14
N ALA A 140 10.53 -3.32 -6.74
CA ALA A 140 9.49 -4.18 -6.19
C ALA A 140 8.20 -4.07 -7.01
N PHE A 141 7.60 -5.21 -7.38
CA PHE A 141 6.40 -5.23 -8.21
C PHE A 141 5.60 -6.52 -8.09
N GLY A 142 4.32 -6.43 -8.39
CA GLY A 142 3.40 -7.57 -8.40
C GLY A 142 3.61 -8.46 -9.64
N ILE A 143 3.43 -9.77 -9.46
CA ILE A 143 3.55 -10.78 -10.53
C ILE A 143 2.35 -11.72 -10.54
N GLY A 144 2.14 -12.41 -11.66
CA GLY A 144 1.11 -13.43 -11.78
C GLY A 144 1.51 -14.76 -11.14
N THR A 145 0.53 -15.63 -10.90
CA THR A 145 0.72 -16.94 -10.26
C THR A 145 1.76 -17.81 -10.99
N SER A 146 1.77 -17.81 -12.32
CA SER A 146 2.77 -18.56 -13.11
C SER A 146 4.19 -18.01 -12.93
N GLU A 147 4.33 -16.70 -12.71
CA GLU A 147 5.62 -16.09 -12.41
C GLU A 147 6.05 -16.38 -10.96
N VAL A 148 5.10 -16.50 -10.01
CA VAL A 148 5.38 -16.99 -8.64
C VAL A 148 5.95 -18.40 -8.70
N GLU A 149 5.37 -19.31 -9.50
CA GLU A 149 5.89 -20.64 -9.72
C GLU A 149 7.31 -20.63 -10.30
N MET A 150 7.54 -19.79 -11.31
CA MET A 150 8.84 -19.62 -11.94
C MET A 150 9.89 -19.09 -10.94
N ALA A 151 9.54 -18.10 -10.13
CA ALA A 151 10.40 -17.54 -9.08
C ALA A 151 10.73 -18.59 -7.99
N LEU A 152 9.75 -19.40 -7.56
CA LEU A 152 9.98 -20.51 -6.63
C LEU A 152 10.95 -21.55 -7.21
N ALA A 153 10.77 -21.91 -8.49
CA ALA A 153 11.55 -22.95 -9.16
C ALA A 153 12.99 -22.53 -9.48
N SER A 154 13.23 -21.28 -9.82
CA SER A 154 14.50 -20.82 -10.41
C SER A 154 15.11 -19.57 -9.80
N GLN A 155 14.40 -18.87 -8.93
CA GLN A 155 14.71 -17.53 -8.41
C GLN A 155 14.80 -16.47 -9.52
N CYS A 156 14.26 -16.74 -10.70
CA CYS A 156 14.25 -15.83 -11.84
C CYS A 156 12.87 -15.78 -12.47
N ILE A 157 12.57 -14.64 -13.10
CA ILE A 157 11.36 -14.44 -13.91
C ILE A 157 11.71 -13.77 -15.23
N LEU A 158 10.83 -13.86 -16.22
CA LEU A 158 10.97 -13.16 -17.49
C LEU A 158 10.18 -11.86 -17.47
N GLN A 159 10.84 -10.73 -17.69
CA GLN A 159 10.21 -9.40 -17.65
C GLN A 159 10.68 -8.50 -18.78
N GLN A 160 9.76 -7.72 -19.32
CA GLN A 160 10.09 -6.56 -20.15
C GLN A 160 10.53 -5.43 -19.22
N LYS A 161 11.68 -4.79 -19.51
CA LYS A 161 12.15 -3.63 -18.72
C LYS A 161 11.18 -2.46 -18.91
N PRO A 162 10.53 -1.96 -17.84
CA PRO A 162 9.70 -0.76 -17.91
C PRO A 162 10.51 0.48 -18.27
N LYS A 163 9.85 1.49 -18.80
CA LYS A 163 10.41 2.84 -18.94
C LYS A 163 10.55 3.49 -17.56
N SER A 164 11.43 4.48 -17.45
CA SER A 164 11.67 5.24 -16.24
C SER A 164 10.86 6.54 -16.23
N MET A 165 10.18 6.83 -15.11
CA MET A 165 9.48 8.10 -14.88
C MET A 165 9.99 8.73 -13.60
N ARG A 166 10.30 10.05 -13.60
CA ARG A 166 10.55 10.79 -12.38
C ARG A 166 9.37 11.68 -12.03
N ILE A 167 8.90 11.58 -10.79
CA ILE A 167 7.92 12.51 -10.22
C ILE A 167 8.61 13.26 -9.08
N SER A 168 8.81 14.55 -9.26
CA SER A 168 9.40 15.42 -8.26
C SER A 168 8.33 16.26 -7.58
N ILE A 169 8.37 16.36 -6.24
CA ILE A 169 7.45 17.18 -5.45
C ILE A 169 8.28 18.14 -4.62
N GLU A 170 8.22 19.42 -4.97
CA GLU A 170 9.02 20.46 -4.32
C GLU A 170 8.17 21.40 -3.48
N GLY A 171 8.78 22.00 -2.47
CA GLY A 171 8.12 22.89 -1.51
C GLY A 171 7.92 22.22 -0.16
N LYS A 172 6.90 22.66 0.58
CA LYS A 172 6.53 22.15 1.90
C LYS A 172 5.04 21.89 1.94
N LEU A 173 4.63 20.72 2.41
CA LEU A 173 3.22 20.37 2.59
C LEU A 173 2.54 21.30 3.60
N GLY A 174 1.30 21.69 3.28
CA GLY A 174 0.45 22.48 4.17
C GLY A 174 -0.01 21.68 5.40
N GLU A 175 -0.57 22.37 6.38
CA GLU A 175 -1.15 21.75 7.57
C GLU A 175 -2.29 20.78 7.17
N GLY A 176 -2.34 19.63 7.83
CA GLY A 176 -3.37 18.61 7.59
C GLY A 176 -3.18 17.79 6.31
N VAL A 177 -2.12 18.05 5.52
CA VAL A 177 -1.79 17.28 4.33
C VAL A 177 -0.85 16.13 4.70
N THR A 178 -1.21 14.93 4.31
CA THR A 178 -0.46 13.69 4.57
C THR A 178 0.09 13.08 3.28
N PRO A 179 1.01 12.10 3.36
CA PRO A 179 1.46 11.36 2.17
C PRO A 179 0.33 10.68 1.37
N LYS A 180 -0.78 10.32 2.03
CA LYS A 180 -1.98 9.82 1.35
C LYS A 180 -2.62 10.88 0.47
N ASP A 181 -2.70 12.11 0.94
CA ASP A 181 -3.24 13.23 0.16
C ASP A 181 -2.35 13.53 -1.04
N VAL A 182 -1.02 13.49 -0.85
CA VAL A 182 -0.05 13.59 -1.96
C VAL A 182 -0.34 12.55 -3.03
N ALA A 183 -0.48 11.28 -2.66
CA ALA A 183 -0.75 10.21 -3.62
C ALA A 183 -2.12 10.39 -4.33
N LEU A 184 -3.16 10.78 -3.60
CA LEU A 184 -4.49 11.06 -4.18
C LEU A 184 -4.44 12.25 -5.15
N TYR A 185 -3.69 13.30 -4.81
CA TYR A 185 -3.47 14.44 -5.69
C TYR A 185 -2.75 14.02 -6.98
N LEU A 186 -1.67 13.25 -6.87
CA LEU A 186 -0.97 12.74 -8.06
C LEU A 186 -1.90 11.92 -8.95
N MET A 187 -2.72 11.03 -8.39
CA MET A 187 -3.69 10.24 -9.16
C MET A 187 -4.76 11.10 -9.84
N GLN A 188 -5.18 12.17 -9.21
CA GLN A 188 -6.08 13.13 -9.83
C GLN A 188 -5.42 13.83 -11.04
N GLN A 189 -4.14 14.20 -10.92
CA GLN A 189 -3.43 14.96 -11.95
C GLN A 189 -2.99 14.11 -13.14
N ILE A 190 -2.44 12.92 -12.89
CA ILE A 190 -1.87 12.07 -13.95
C ILE A 190 -2.79 10.90 -14.35
N THR A 191 -3.94 10.77 -13.72
CA THR A 191 -4.95 9.72 -13.89
C THR A 191 -4.50 8.32 -13.45
N THR A 192 -5.43 7.36 -13.45
CA THR A 192 -5.15 5.95 -13.10
C THR A 192 -4.37 5.18 -14.17
N SER A 193 -4.06 5.79 -15.31
CA SER A 193 -3.31 5.18 -16.41
C SER A 193 -2.07 5.99 -16.85
N GLY A 194 -1.85 7.17 -16.25
CA GLY A 194 -0.80 8.12 -16.68
C GLY A 194 0.64 7.65 -16.51
N ALA A 195 0.85 6.59 -15.72
CA ALA A 195 2.15 5.95 -15.52
C ALA A 195 2.22 4.51 -16.09
N THR A 196 1.29 4.15 -16.99
CA THR A 196 1.27 2.82 -17.61
C THR A 196 2.56 2.57 -18.40
N GLY A 197 3.23 1.46 -18.12
CA GLY A 197 4.49 1.08 -18.75
C GLY A 197 5.74 1.70 -18.11
N TYR A 198 5.58 2.47 -17.04
CA TYR A 198 6.67 3.10 -16.31
C TYR A 198 6.93 2.48 -14.95
N PHE A 199 8.19 2.61 -14.48
CA PHE A 199 8.58 2.51 -13.09
C PHE A 199 8.88 3.92 -12.57
N ILE A 200 8.26 4.32 -11.46
CA ILE A 200 8.33 5.71 -10.97
C ILE A 200 9.46 5.87 -9.96
N GLU A 201 10.33 6.86 -10.13
CA GLU A 201 11.22 7.38 -9.10
C GLU A 201 10.63 8.67 -8.51
N TYR A 202 10.29 8.62 -7.22
CA TYR A 202 9.84 9.80 -6.50
C TYR A 202 11.02 10.58 -5.94
N SER A 203 10.98 11.89 -6.07
CA SER A 203 12.05 12.80 -5.66
C SER A 203 11.49 14.16 -5.21
N GLY A 204 12.37 15.08 -4.88
CA GLY A 204 12.03 16.42 -4.43
C GLY A 204 12.11 16.59 -2.92
N SER A 205 11.98 17.84 -2.45
CA SER A 205 12.10 18.20 -1.03
C SER A 205 11.05 17.50 -0.18
N VAL A 206 9.79 17.43 -0.65
CA VAL A 206 8.70 16.74 0.06
C VAL A 206 9.02 15.27 0.30
N VAL A 207 9.52 14.57 -0.71
CA VAL A 207 9.81 13.13 -0.60
C VAL A 207 11.01 12.89 0.33
N ARG A 208 12.01 13.76 0.31
CA ARG A 208 13.15 13.67 1.23
C ARG A 208 12.74 13.87 2.69
N GLU A 209 11.79 14.76 2.94
CA GLU A 209 11.26 15.05 4.30
C GLU A 209 10.22 14.03 4.79
N MET A 210 9.68 13.19 3.89
CA MET A 210 8.74 12.13 4.29
C MET A 210 9.41 11.11 5.20
N THR A 211 8.66 10.68 6.21
CA THR A 211 8.98 9.49 7.00
C THR A 211 8.96 8.23 6.13
N MET A 212 9.49 7.13 6.65
CA MET A 212 9.41 5.86 5.91
C MET A 212 7.98 5.41 5.66
N GLU A 213 7.10 5.57 6.63
CA GLU A 213 5.68 5.24 6.51
C GLU A 213 5.01 6.06 5.41
N GLY A 214 5.36 7.34 5.31
CA GLY A 214 4.90 8.21 4.22
C GLY A 214 5.39 7.74 2.85
N ARG A 215 6.67 7.36 2.73
CA ARG A 215 7.24 6.80 1.49
C ARG A 215 6.60 5.45 1.14
N LEU A 216 6.32 4.60 2.14
CA LEU A 216 5.61 3.32 1.95
C LEU A 216 4.20 3.54 1.39
N THR A 217 3.47 4.53 1.90
CA THR A 217 2.16 4.92 1.38
C THR A 217 2.24 5.40 -0.07
N LEU A 218 3.21 6.26 -0.39
CA LEU A 218 3.39 6.81 -1.74
C LEU A 218 3.74 5.72 -2.75
N CYS A 219 4.72 4.86 -2.43
CA CYS A 219 5.12 3.74 -3.28
C CYS A 219 4.02 2.68 -3.44
N ASN A 220 3.24 2.42 -2.36
CA ASN A 220 2.09 1.52 -2.40
C ASN A 220 1.07 1.96 -3.47
N LEU A 221 0.76 3.24 -3.55
CA LEU A 221 -0.25 3.78 -4.44
C LEU A 221 0.24 4.04 -5.87
N SER A 222 1.51 3.79 -6.18
CA SER A 222 2.07 3.93 -7.52
C SER A 222 1.32 3.11 -8.57
N ILE A 223 0.90 1.89 -8.20
CA ILE A 223 0.20 0.98 -9.11
C ILE A 223 -1.21 1.46 -9.45
N GLU A 224 -1.79 2.33 -8.64
CA GLU A 224 -3.10 2.93 -8.92
C GLU A 224 -3.04 4.02 -10.01
N MET A 225 -1.83 4.44 -10.39
CA MET A 225 -1.56 5.29 -11.55
C MET A 225 -1.18 4.47 -12.80
N GLY A 226 -1.29 3.15 -12.74
CA GLY A 226 -0.92 2.22 -13.80
C GLY A 226 0.58 1.90 -13.87
N ALA A 227 1.39 2.42 -12.95
CA ALA A 227 2.81 2.14 -12.91
C ALA A 227 3.12 0.66 -12.62
N ARG A 228 4.25 0.16 -13.10
CA ARG A 228 4.76 -1.17 -12.74
C ARG A 228 5.20 -1.23 -11.28
N GLY A 229 5.66 -0.12 -10.75
CA GLY A 229 6.08 0.10 -9.38
C GLY A 229 6.55 1.52 -9.17
N GLY A 230 6.87 1.86 -7.94
CA GLY A 230 7.44 3.14 -7.58
C GLY A 230 8.43 2.97 -6.44
N PHE A 231 9.46 3.80 -6.41
CA PHE A 231 10.49 3.74 -5.37
C PHE A 231 11.04 5.12 -5.02
N VAL A 232 11.70 5.18 -3.88
CA VAL A 232 12.45 6.33 -3.39
C VAL A 232 13.91 5.93 -3.24
N ALA A 233 14.85 6.75 -3.69
CA ALA A 233 16.27 6.51 -3.46
C ALA A 233 16.54 6.40 -1.95
N PRO A 234 17.26 5.35 -1.49
CA PRO A 234 17.55 5.18 -0.08
C PRO A 234 18.46 6.29 0.43
N ASP A 235 18.13 6.81 1.61
CA ASP A 235 18.86 7.86 2.30
C ASP A 235 18.95 7.59 3.80
N GLU A 236 19.37 8.57 4.60
CA GLU A 236 19.52 8.43 6.05
C GLU A 236 18.20 7.98 6.73
N THR A 237 17.04 8.48 6.27
CA THR A 237 15.73 8.05 6.79
C THR A 237 15.52 6.55 6.58
N THR A 238 15.91 6.03 5.41
CA THR A 238 15.86 4.59 5.11
C THR A 238 16.81 3.80 6.00
N PHE A 239 18.04 4.32 6.18
CA PHE A 239 19.05 3.60 6.97
C PHE A 239 18.67 3.57 8.46
N GLU A 240 18.18 4.68 9.01
CA GLU A 240 17.68 4.72 10.40
C GLU A 240 16.51 3.76 10.62
N TYR A 241 15.58 3.71 9.69
CA TYR A 241 14.44 2.79 9.74
C TYR A 241 14.89 1.32 9.76
N LEU A 242 15.88 0.95 8.95
CA LEU A 242 16.35 -0.43 8.82
C LEU A 242 17.31 -0.86 9.94
N LYS A 243 17.98 0.10 10.60
CA LYS A 243 18.99 -0.20 11.61
C LYS A 243 18.43 -1.03 12.76
N GLY A 244 19.04 -2.18 13.01
CA GLY A 244 18.66 -3.08 14.10
C GLY A 244 17.46 -3.99 13.79
N ARG A 245 16.83 -3.90 12.63
CA ARG A 245 15.78 -4.83 12.20
C ARG A 245 16.31 -6.27 12.13
N GLU A 246 15.43 -7.24 12.32
CA GLU A 246 15.78 -8.66 12.47
C GLU A 246 16.62 -9.20 11.31
N TYR A 247 16.20 -8.90 10.06
CA TYR A 247 16.86 -9.36 8.83
C TYR A 247 17.78 -8.33 8.18
N ALA A 248 17.89 -7.14 8.75
CA ALA A 248 18.87 -6.16 8.28
C ALA A 248 20.30 -6.61 8.61
N PRO A 249 21.30 -6.26 7.79
CA PRO A 249 22.70 -6.55 8.09
C PRO A 249 23.10 -6.02 9.46
N LYS A 250 24.10 -6.63 10.09
CA LYS A 250 24.59 -6.27 11.45
C LYS A 250 26.10 -6.12 11.46
N GLY A 251 26.62 -5.27 12.36
CA GLY A 251 28.06 -5.04 12.51
C GLY A 251 28.73 -4.56 11.22
N GLU A 252 29.88 -5.09 10.88
CA GLU A 252 30.63 -4.73 9.66
C GLU A 252 29.81 -4.94 8.36
N ALA A 253 28.90 -5.90 8.34
CA ALA A 253 28.02 -6.13 7.19
C ALA A 253 27.03 -4.96 7.01
N TRP A 254 26.59 -4.35 8.11
CA TRP A 254 25.77 -3.13 8.07
C TRP A 254 26.54 -1.95 7.47
N ASP A 255 27.77 -1.72 7.92
CA ASP A 255 28.57 -0.59 7.44
C ASP A 255 28.84 -0.70 5.93
N LYS A 256 29.21 -1.90 5.46
CA LYS A 256 29.38 -2.19 4.03
C LYS A 256 28.06 -2.03 3.22
N ALA A 257 26.94 -2.45 3.82
CA ALA A 257 25.65 -2.30 3.18
C ALA A 257 25.27 -0.83 3.02
N VAL A 258 25.43 -0.01 4.07
CA VAL A 258 25.15 1.43 4.02
C VAL A 258 26.07 2.14 3.01
N GLU A 259 27.37 1.79 2.97
CA GLU A 259 28.29 2.32 1.96
C GLU A 259 27.77 2.03 0.53
N TYR A 260 27.35 0.81 0.27
CA TYR A 260 26.77 0.43 -1.00
C TYR A 260 25.42 1.14 -1.26
N TRP A 261 24.52 1.18 -0.28
CA TRP A 261 23.19 1.80 -0.43
C TRP A 261 23.26 3.28 -0.75
N ARG A 262 24.27 4.01 -0.24
CA ARG A 262 24.53 5.41 -0.58
C ARG A 262 24.86 5.63 -2.06
N THR A 263 25.26 4.60 -2.79
CA THR A 263 25.50 4.66 -4.23
C THR A 263 24.21 4.50 -5.05
N LEU A 264 23.14 4.01 -4.41
CA LEU A 264 21.84 3.73 -5.02
C LEU A 264 21.01 5.02 -5.13
N ARG A 265 21.40 5.85 -6.07
CA ARG A 265 20.68 7.09 -6.46
C ARG A 265 20.88 7.35 -7.94
N SER A 266 19.93 8.02 -8.56
CA SER A 266 20.08 8.51 -9.92
C SER A 266 21.19 9.56 -9.98
N GLY A 267 21.96 9.58 -11.06
CA GLY A 267 22.96 10.62 -11.29
C GLY A 267 22.29 11.96 -11.56
N ASP A 268 23.02 13.07 -11.35
CA ASP A 268 22.49 14.41 -11.62
C ASP A 268 22.18 14.64 -13.10
N ASP A 269 22.84 13.86 -13.99
CA ASP A 269 22.66 13.83 -15.43
C ASP A 269 21.86 12.60 -15.92
N ALA A 270 21.16 11.91 -15.01
CA ALA A 270 20.31 10.77 -15.38
C ALA A 270 19.16 11.25 -16.28
N VAL A 271 18.90 10.49 -17.33
CA VAL A 271 17.81 10.78 -18.28
C VAL A 271 16.65 9.84 -17.99
N PHE A 272 15.49 10.41 -17.77
CA PHE A 272 14.24 9.67 -17.62
C PHE A 272 13.42 9.76 -18.90
N ASP A 273 12.64 8.72 -19.18
CA ASP A 273 11.73 8.74 -20.35
C ASP A 273 10.59 9.76 -20.16
N LYS A 274 10.24 10.06 -18.90
CA LYS A 274 9.24 11.08 -18.54
C LYS A 274 9.58 11.71 -17.20
N GLU A 275 9.41 13.02 -17.11
CA GLU A 275 9.57 13.78 -15.86
C GLU A 275 8.36 14.66 -15.61
N ILE A 276 7.91 14.73 -14.36
CA ILE A 276 6.80 15.57 -13.92
C ILE A 276 7.21 16.24 -12.61
N LEU A 277 6.96 17.55 -12.53
CA LEU A 277 7.19 18.37 -11.33
C LEU A 277 5.87 18.86 -10.77
N PHE A 278 5.67 18.64 -9.47
CA PHE A 278 4.53 19.19 -8.70
C PHE A 278 5.03 20.11 -7.59
N LYS A 279 4.17 21.04 -7.20
CA LYS A 279 4.42 21.93 -6.07
C LYS A 279 3.59 21.48 -4.87
N ALA A 280 4.22 21.45 -3.72
CA ALA A 280 3.57 21.05 -2.46
C ALA A 280 2.42 21.98 -2.07
N GLU A 281 2.51 23.27 -2.43
CA GLU A 281 1.53 24.29 -2.14
C GLU A 281 0.18 24.06 -2.86
N ASP A 282 0.19 23.29 -3.97
CA ASP A 282 -1.01 22.94 -4.72
C ASP A 282 -1.76 21.74 -4.10
N ILE A 283 -1.18 21.08 -3.08
CA ILE A 283 -1.73 19.89 -2.47
C ILE A 283 -2.49 20.23 -1.19
N ALA A 284 -3.78 19.95 -1.19
CA ALA A 284 -4.67 20.05 -0.03
C ALA A 284 -5.00 18.65 0.53
N PRO A 285 -5.64 18.54 1.71
CA PRO A 285 -6.29 17.29 2.09
C PRO A 285 -7.26 16.85 0.99
N MET A 286 -7.21 15.57 0.60
CA MET A 286 -7.91 15.02 -0.56
C MET A 286 -8.99 14.02 -0.16
N ILE A 287 -10.01 13.90 -0.98
CA ILE A 287 -11.04 12.86 -0.88
C ILE A 287 -11.50 12.44 -2.27
N THR A 288 -11.78 11.14 -2.47
CA THR A 288 -12.39 10.68 -3.72
C THR A 288 -13.91 10.84 -3.70
N TYR A 289 -14.50 11.07 -4.88
CA TYR A 289 -15.95 11.18 -5.06
C TYR A 289 -16.53 10.11 -6.00
N GLY A 290 -15.67 9.37 -6.70
CA GLY A 290 -16.08 8.41 -7.72
C GLY A 290 -15.65 6.97 -7.40
N THR A 291 -15.58 6.14 -8.44
CA THR A 291 -15.33 4.70 -8.36
C THR A 291 -13.93 4.28 -8.82
N ASN A 292 -13.00 5.21 -8.88
CA ASN A 292 -11.58 4.97 -9.02
C ASN A 292 -10.76 6.04 -8.28
N PRO A 293 -9.50 5.78 -7.89
CA PRO A 293 -8.71 6.70 -7.08
C PRO A 293 -8.38 8.04 -7.76
N GLY A 294 -8.41 8.10 -9.11
CA GLY A 294 -8.19 9.33 -9.86
C GLY A 294 -9.39 10.31 -9.82
N MET A 295 -10.55 9.82 -9.39
CA MET A 295 -11.75 10.65 -9.21
C MET A 295 -11.73 11.27 -7.81
N GLY A 296 -10.79 12.16 -7.56
CA GLY A 296 -10.58 12.87 -6.31
C GLY A 296 -10.73 14.37 -6.47
N THR A 297 -10.89 15.06 -5.34
CA THR A 297 -10.92 16.52 -5.24
C THR A 297 -10.30 16.94 -3.90
N ALA A 298 -9.87 18.20 -3.78
CA ALA A 298 -9.55 18.77 -2.48
C ALA A 298 -10.77 18.66 -1.55
N ILE A 299 -10.53 18.48 -0.27
CA ILE A 299 -11.60 18.24 0.72
C ILE A 299 -12.64 19.37 0.74
N ASP A 300 -12.22 20.61 0.52
CA ASP A 300 -13.04 21.82 0.44
C ASP A 300 -13.50 22.17 -0.97
N GLY A 301 -13.11 21.34 -1.96
CA GLY A 301 -13.47 21.50 -3.37
C GLY A 301 -14.85 20.96 -3.71
N THR A 302 -15.13 20.95 -5.01
CA THR A 302 -16.37 20.44 -5.61
C THR A 302 -16.08 19.30 -6.58
N ILE A 303 -17.05 18.42 -6.78
CA ILE A 303 -17.02 17.44 -7.87
C ILE A 303 -17.03 18.24 -9.19
N PRO A 304 -16.16 17.92 -10.17
CA PRO A 304 -16.11 18.63 -11.44
C PRO A 304 -17.47 18.70 -12.16
N GLN A 305 -17.68 19.77 -12.95
CA GLN A 305 -18.83 19.83 -13.86
C GLN A 305 -18.59 18.90 -15.06
N GLU A 306 -19.67 18.41 -15.68
CA GLU A 306 -19.56 17.56 -16.87
C GLU A 306 -18.77 18.23 -18.02
N SER A 307 -18.84 19.55 -18.11
CA SER A 307 -18.10 20.35 -19.10
C SER A 307 -16.59 20.36 -18.89
N GLU A 308 -16.12 19.99 -17.69
CA GLU A 308 -14.70 19.91 -17.33
C GLU A 308 -14.11 18.50 -17.59
N ILE A 309 -14.99 17.53 -17.92
CA ILE A 309 -14.57 16.13 -18.15
C ILE A 309 -14.32 15.92 -19.65
N PRO A 310 -13.18 15.37 -20.04
CA PRO A 310 -12.93 14.97 -21.43
C PRO A 310 -14.02 14.03 -21.98
N ALA A 311 -14.35 14.17 -23.26
CA ALA A 311 -15.48 13.43 -23.87
C ALA A 311 -15.36 11.91 -23.70
N GLU A 312 -14.14 11.36 -23.80
CA GLU A 312 -13.83 9.94 -23.62
C GLU A 312 -14.08 9.43 -22.19
N GLY A 313 -14.03 10.31 -21.18
CA GLY A 313 -14.25 10.00 -19.76
C GLY A 313 -15.67 10.24 -19.26
N LEU A 314 -16.50 10.97 -20.02
CA LEU A 314 -17.78 11.49 -19.56
C LEU A 314 -18.79 10.40 -19.18
N GLU A 315 -18.86 9.32 -19.95
CA GLU A 315 -19.77 8.19 -19.65
C GLU A 315 -19.35 7.48 -18.35
N SER A 316 -18.05 7.25 -18.15
CA SER A 316 -17.52 6.65 -16.92
C SER A 316 -17.75 7.56 -15.71
N PHE A 317 -17.58 8.86 -15.88
CA PHE A 317 -17.87 9.86 -14.85
C PHE A 317 -19.33 9.80 -14.41
N ARG A 318 -20.28 9.84 -15.35
CA ARG A 318 -21.72 9.77 -15.06
C ARG A 318 -22.10 8.48 -14.32
N LYS A 319 -21.62 7.32 -14.81
CA LYS A 319 -21.85 6.04 -14.15
C LYS A 319 -21.29 5.98 -12.72
N SER A 320 -20.12 6.58 -12.53
CA SER A 320 -19.51 6.66 -11.19
C SER A 320 -20.34 7.52 -10.24
N LEU A 321 -20.81 8.70 -10.69
CA LEU A 321 -21.64 9.57 -9.87
C LEU A 321 -23.00 8.94 -9.56
N GLU A 322 -23.63 8.26 -10.54
CA GLU A 322 -24.86 7.52 -10.32
C GLU A 322 -24.68 6.46 -9.24
N TYR A 323 -23.62 5.63 -9.34
CA TYR A 323 -23.31 4.62 -8.32
C TYR A 323 -23.09 5.24 -6.95
N MET A 324 -22.29 6.32 -6.88
CA MET A 324 -21.98 7.03 -5.63
C MET A 324 -23.17 7.86 -5.10
N GLY A 325 -24.22 8.10 -5.91
CA GLY A 325 -25.34 8.93 -5.51
C GLY A 325 -24.99 10.42 -5.37
N PHE A 326 -24.00 10.90 -6.12
CA PHE A 326 -23.54 12.28 -6.16
C PHE A 326 -23.92 12.95 -7.48
N ARG A 327 -23.77 14.28 -7.54
CA ARG A 327 -24.00 15.09 -8.74
C ARG A 327 -22.76 15.92 -9.05
N ALA A 328 -22.55 16.23 -10.31
CA ALA A 328 -21.57 17.22 -10.73
C ALA A 328 -21.81 18.56 -10.00
N GLY A 329 -20.75 19.20 -9.54
CA GLY A 329 -20.79 20.42 -8.73
C GLY A 329 -21.10 20.23 -7.24
N ASP A 330 -21.40 19.01 -6.77
CA ASP A 330 -21.61 18.76 -5.34
C ASP A 330 -20.32 19.04 -4.55
N ARG A 331 -20.47 19.59 -3.33
CA ARG A 331 -19.38 19.66 -2.35
C ARG A 331 -19.29 18.34 -1.58
N MET A 332 -18.07 17.93 -1.26
CA MET A 332 -17.85 16.71 -0.47
C MET A 332 -18.08 16.96 1.01
N ILE A 333 -17.67 18.13 1.54
CA ILE A 333 -17.92 18.50 2.95
C ILE A 333 -19.41 18.41 3.28
N GLY A 334 -19.72 17.78 4.41
CA GLY A 334 -21.08 17.59 4.91
C GLY A 334 -21.80 16.36 4.35
N LYS A 335 -21.22 15.62 3.39
CA LYS A 335 -21.80 14.35 2.93
C LYS A 335 -21.78 13.35 4.10
N LYS A 336 -22.91 12.66 4.31
CA LYS A 336 -23.07 11.66 5.38
C LYS A 336 -22.07 10.53 5.20
N VAL A 337 -21.52 10.07 6.32
CA VAL A 337 -20.65 8.90 6.44
C VAL A 337 -21.33 7.89 7.37
N ASP A 338 -21.25 6.61 7.03
CA ASP A 338 -21.78 5.52 7.87
C ASP A 338 -20.64 4.69 8.48
N TYR A 339 -19.53 4.56 7.75
CA TYR A 339 -18.37 3.76 8.14
C TYR A 339 -17.08 4.55 8.05
N VAL A 340 -16.13 4.24 8.93
CA VAL A 340 -14.74 4.70 8.82
C VAL A 340 -13.82 3.51 8.91
N PHE A 341 -12.87 3.42 7.98
CA PHE A 341 -11.86 2.38 7.96
C PHE A 341 -10.46 2.99 7.99
N LEU A 342 -9.71 2.67 9.05
CA LEU A 342 -8.27 2.94 9.16
C LEU A 342 -7.54 1.60 9.10
N GLY A 343 -6.65 1.42 8.11
CA GLY A 343 -5.93 0.16 7.94
C GLY A 343 -5.37 0.00 6.54
N ALA A 344 -5.23 -1.26 6.12
CA ALA A 344 -4.62 -1.71 4.88
C ALA A 344 -3.09 -1.56 4.82
N CYS A 345 -2.48 -2.14 3.78
CA CYS A 345 -1.05 -1.97 3.52
C CYS A 345 -0.64 -0.53 3.20
N THR A 346 -1.59 0.33 2.86
CA THR A 346 -1.38 1.77 2.69
C THR A 346 -1.19 2.51 4.00
N ASN A 347 -2.14 2.37 4.94
CA ASN A 347 -2.25 3.20 6.16
C ASN A 347 -2.65 2.38 7.38
N GLY A 348 -1.98 1.25 7.60
CA GLY A 348 -2.12 0.42 8.80
C GLY A 348 -0.88 0.46 9.70
N ARG A 349 -0.03 1.49 9.61
CA ARG A 349 1.22 1.63 10.36
C ARG A 349 1.05 2.55 11.57
N ILE A 350 2.02 2.56 12.45
CA ILE A 350 1.93 3.30 13.71
C ILE A 350 1.67 4.80 13.51
N GLU A 351 2.25 5.43 12.49
CA GLU A 351 2.06 6.86 12.22
C GLU A 351 0.61 7.18 11.83
N ASP A 352 -0.07 6.25 11.15
CA ASP A 352 -1.47 6.40 10.79
C ASP A 352 -2.37 6.43 12.04
N PHE A 353 -2.06 5.57 13.01
CA PHE A 353 -2.75 5.55 14.31
C PHE A 353 -2.43 6.79 15.16
N ARG A 354 -1.18 7.28 15.13
CA ARG A 354 -0.80 8.54 15.78
C ARG A 354 -1.57 9.72 15.17
N ALA A 355 -1.63 9.79 13.84
CA ALA A 355 -2.38 10.82 13.12
C ALA A 355 -3.87 10.77 13.46
N PHE A 356 -4.48 9.58 13.41
CA PHE A 356 -5.88 9.39 13.76
C PHE A 356 -6.15 9.78 15.24
N ALA A 357 -5.32 9.31 16.18
CA ALA A 357 -5.41 9.60 17.58
C ALA A 357 -5.26 11.11 17.89
N SER A 358 -4.44 11.83 17.15
CA SER A 358 -4.28 13.29 17.33
C SER A 358 -5.57 14.06 17.10
N VAL A 359 -6.39 13.64 16.15
CA VAL A 359 -7.69 14.28 15.86
C VAL A 359 -8.75 13.90 16.88
N VAL A 360 -8.78 12.63 17.32
CA VAL A 360 -9.87 12.15 18.20
C VAL A 360 -9.60 12.36 19.69
N ARG A 361 -8.39 12.73 20.07
CA ARG A 361 -8.01 13.00 21.46
C ARG A 361 -8.93 14.04 22.11
N GLY A 362 -9.56 13.69 23.23
CA GLY A 362 -10.51 14.54 23.95
C GLY A 362 -11.88 14.69 23.27
N ARG A 363 -12.13 13.95 22.20
CA ARG A 363 -13.42 13.93 21.48
C ARG A 363 -14.05 12.55 21.56
N LYS A 364 -15.30 12.44 21.14
CA LYS A 364 -16.02 11.17 21.02
C LYS A 364 -16.33 10.87 19.57
N LYS A 365 -16.26 9.60 19.22
CA LYS A 365 -16.77 9.08 17.96
C LYS A 365 -18.26 9.40 17.84
N ASN A 366 -18.71 9.82 16.67
CA ASN A 366 -20.14 9.97 16.40
C ASN A 366 -20.83 8.60 16.61
N PRO A 367 -21.94 8.53 17.39
CA PRO A 367 -22.59 7.26 17.71
C PRO A 367 -23.14 6.50 16.51
N ASP A 368 -23.44 7.20 15.40
CA ASP A 368 -23.97 6.60 14.17
C ASP A 368 -22.86 6.01 13.27
N ILE A 369 -21.59 6.21 13.61
CA ILE A 369 -20.44 5.70 12.83
C ILE A 369 -20.01 4.33 13.34
N VAL A 370 -19.89 3.39 12.43
CA VAL A 370 -19.13 2.15 12.62
C VAL A 370 -17.69 2.39 12.18
N ALA A 371 -16.73 2.22 13.10
CA ALA A 371 -15.33 2.46 12.81
C ALA A 371 -14.49 1.18 12.99
N TRP A 372 -13.71 0.83 11.97
CA TRP A 372 -12.79 -0.30 12.02
C TRP A 372 -11.36 0.22 11.95
N LEU A 373 -10.64 0.09 13.08
CA LEU A 373 -9.24 0.46 13.21
C LEU A 373 -8.39 -0.82 13.19
N VAL A 374 -7.74 -1.10 12.08
CA VAL A 374 -7.08 -2.38 11.80
C VAL A 374 -5.57 -2.18 11.66
N PRO A 375 -4.76 -2.58 12.67
CA PRO A 375 -3.29 -2.55 12.54
C PRO A 375 -2.80 -3.41 11.38
N GLY A 376 -1.75 -2.99 10.72
CA GLY A 376 -1.15 -3.74 9.61
C GLY A 376 -0.36 -4.98 10.07
N SER A 377 0.04 -5.04 11.34
CA SER A 377 0.81 -6.17 11.91
C SER A 377 0.63 -6.27 13.43
N TRP A 378 0.98 -7.43 14.00
CA TRP A 378 1.04 -7.58 15.45
C TRP A 378 2.09 -6.66 16.10
N ALA A 379 3.15 -6.31 15.37
CA ALA A 379 4.13 -5.34 15.85
C ALA A 379 3.51 -3.94 15.99
N VAL A 380 2.73 -3.48 15.01
CA VAL A 380 1.97 -2.22 15.11
C VAL A 380 0.95 -2.29 16.23
N ALA A 381 0.18 -3.39 16.35
CA ALA A 381 -0.79 -3.56 17.44
C ALA A 381 -0.14 -3.51 18.83
N LYS A 382 1.07 -4.03 18.96
CA LYS A 382 1.88 -3.93 20.18
C LYS A 382 2.31 -2.48 20.43
N GLN A 383 2.82 -1.79 19.43
CA GLN A 383 3.31 -0.42 19.54
C GLN A 383 2.19 0.57 19.87
N ILE A 384 0.97 0.38 19.34
CA ILE A 384 -0.22 1.16 19.72
C ILE A 384 -0.43 1.13 21.23
N ARG A 385 -0.29 -0.04 21.86
CA ARG A 385 -0.43 -0.20 23.33
C ARG A 385 0.76 0.39 24.09
N GLU A 386 1.97 0.18 23.62
CA GLU A 386 3.18 0.72 24.25
C GLU A 386 3.20 2.25 24.27
N GLU A 387 2.64 2.90 23.25
CA GLU A 387 2.49 4.35 23.17
C GLU A 387 1.21 4.90 23.85
N GLY A 388 0.36 4.01 24.37
CA GLY A 388 -0.90 4.39 25.02
C GLY A 388 -1.95 4.98 24.06
N LEU A 389 -1.82 4.73 22.76
CA LEU A 389 -2.78 5.17 21.75
C LEU A 389 -4.10 4.41 21.88
N ASP A 390 -4.04 3.14 22.30
CA ASP A 390 -5.22 2.32 22.61
C ASP A 390 -6.16 3.02 23.58
N LYS A 391 -5.65 3.56 24.68
CA LYS A 391 -6.44 4.27 25.68
C LYS A 391 -7.13 5.51 25.10
N ILE A 392 -6.41 6.29 24.27
CA ILE A 392 -6.98 7.47 23.62
C ILE A 392 -8.12 7.09 22.69
N LEU A 393 -7.92 6.01 21.91
CA LEU A 393 -8.92 5.52 20.97
C LEU A 393 -10.12 4.91 21.67
N GLU A 394 -9.92 4.11 22.72
CA GLU A 394 -10.98 3.53 23.55
C GLU A 394 -11.79 4.61 24.28
N GLU A 395 -11.12 5.60 24.88
CA GLU A 395 -11.79 6.76 25.49
C GLU A 395 -12.64 7.53 24.47
N ALA A 396 -12.19 7.62 23.22
CA ALA A 396 -12.96 8.23 22.13
C ALA A 396 -14.12 7.35 21.63
N GLY A 397 -14.20 6.09 22.05
CA GLY A 397 -15.26 5.13 21.68
C GLY A 397 -14.93 4.28 20.46
N PHE A 398 -13.65 4.11 20.17
CA PHE A 398 -13.17 3.23 19.09
C PHE A 398 -12.73 1.88 19.63
N GLU A 399 -12.88 0.85 18.80
CA GLU A 399 -12.34 -0.48 18.99
C GLU A 399 -11.19 -0.72 18.02
N ILE A 400 -10.06 -1.25 18.52
CA ILE A 400 -8.93 -1.65 17.72
C ILE A 400 -9.06 -3.14 17.42
N ARG A 401 -9.04 -3.50 16.15
CA ARG A 401 -9.16 -4.87 15.69
C ARG A 401 -7.81 -5.59 15.65
N GLN A 402 -7.83 -6.88 15.37
CA GLN A 402 -6.62 -7.67 15.13
C GLN A 402 -6.09 -7.40 13.71
N PRO A 403 -4.76 -7.60 13.48
CA PRO A 403 -4.14 -7.28 12.20
C PRO A 403 -4.68 -8.08 11.01
N GLY A 404 -4.78 -7.42 9.84
CA GLY A 404 -5.21 -8.04 8.59
C GLY A 404 -5.63 -7.02 7.53
N CYS A 405 -5.97 -7.49 6.33
CA CYS A 405 -6.44 -6.62 5.26
C CYS A 405 -7.88 -6.12 5.46
N SER A 406 -8.74 -6.86 6.18
CA SER A 406 -10.09 -6.44 6.56
C SER A 406 -10.91 -5.94 5.35
N ALA A 407 -11.69 -4.88 5.54
CA ALA A 407 -12.48 -4.25 4.50
C ALA A 407 -11.68 -3.64 3.33
N CYS A 408 -10.36 -3.61 3.35
CA CYS A 408 -9.60 -3.14 2.19
C CYS A 408 -9.93 -3.94 0.93
N LEU A 409 -10.12 -5.25 1.07
CA LEU A 409 -10.51 -6.17 -0.02
C LEU A 409 -11.86 -6.85 0.23
N ALA A 410 -12.32 -6.87 1.49
CA ALA A 410 -13.57 -7.52 1.92
C ALA A 410 -13.65 -9.02 1.54
N MET A 411 -12.52 -9.72 1.55
CA MET A 411 -12.47 -11.18 1.31
C MET A 411 -12.87 -11.96 2.56
N ASN A 412 -12.68 -11.37 3.74
CA ASN A 412 -13.14 -11.90 5.02
C ASN A 412 -14.59 -11.42 5.34
N GLU A 413 -14.98 -11.48 6.59
CA GLU A 413 -16.33 -11.10 7.07
C GLU A 413 -16.54 -9.58 7.17
N ASP A 414 -15.46 -8.79 7.14
CA ASP A 414 -15.51 -7.34 7.24
C ASP A 414 -16.03 -6.70 5.96
N LYS A 415 -17.34 -6.69 5.79
CA LYS A 415 -18.03 -6.16 4.60
C LYS A 415 -18.93 -4.99 4.98
N ILE A 416 -18.82 -3.92 4.21
CA ILE A 416 -19.69 -2.75 4.33
C ILE A 416 -20.98 -3.01 3.57
N PRO A 417 -22.16 -2.81 4.18
CA PRO A 417 -23.44 -3.06 3.53
C PRO A 417 -23.69 -2.16 2.32
N ALA A 418 -24.52 -2.64 1.39
CA ALA A 418 -24.91 -1.91 0.19
C ALA A 418 -25.50 -0.52 0.51
N GLY A 419 -25.15 0.48 -0.28
CA GLY A 419 -25.62 1.86 -0.15
C GLY A 419 -24.95 2.67 0.98
N LYS A 420 -24.12 2.04 1.84
CA LYS A 420 -23.43 2.72 2.92
C LYS A 420 -22.13 3.38 2.44
N TYR A 421 -21.86 4.58 2.98
CA TYR A 421 -20.65 5.34 2.69
C TYR A 421 -19.56 5.07 3.71
N SER A 422 -18.36 4.77 3.22
CA SER A 422 -17.17 4.61 4.04
C SER A 422 -16.11 5.65 3.68
N VAL A 423 -15.60 6.39 4.67
CA VAL A 423 -14.33 7.11 4.53
C VAL A 423 -13.22 6.13 4.89
N SER A 424 -12.31 5.88 3.98
CA SER A 424 -11.37 4.77 4.04
C SER A 424 -9.94 5.16 3.68
N THR A 425 -8.98 4.67 4.44
CA THR A 425 -7.56 4.80 4.13
C THR A 425 -7.03 3.70 3.21
N SER A 426 -7.90 2.81 2.74
CA SER A 426 -7.53 1.75 1.78
C SER A 426 -7.01 2.31 0.44
N ASN A 427 -6.63 1.43 -0.47
CA ASN A 427 -5.96 1.82 -1.71
C ASN A 427 -6.89 1.92 -2.92
N ARG A 428 -8.04 1.26 -2.91
CA ARG A 428 -8.99 1.18 -4.05
C ARG A 428 -10.42 1.42 -3.60
N ASN A 429 -11.21 2.00 -4.50
CA ASN A 429 -12.62 2.35 -4.27
C ASN A 429 -13.53 2.01 -5.44
N PHE A 430 -13.18 1.00 -6.25
CA PHE A 430 -14.11 0.56 -7.30
C PHE A 430 -15.42 0.00 -6.70
N GLN A 431 -16.45 -0.09 -7.52
CA GLN A 431 -17.79 -0.52 -7.10
C GLN A 431 -17.74 -1.83 -6.30
N GLY A 432 -18.26 -1.79 -5.08
CA GLY A 432 -18.32 -2.97 -4.20
C GLY A 432 -17.00 -3.42 -3.58
N ARG A 433 -15.93 -2.62 -3.64
CA ARG A 433 -14.60 -2.98 -3.12
C ARG A 433 -14.62 -3.40 -1.65
N GLN A 434 -15.38 -2.69 -0.82
CA GLN A 434 -15.49 -2.96 0.62
C GLN A 434 -16.73 -3.78 0.99
N GLY A 435 -17.37 -4.37 0.02
CA GLY A 435 -18.61 -5.16 0.13
C GLY A 435 -19.57 -4.84 -1.02
N PRO A 436 -20.42 -5.80 -1.44
CA PRO A 436 -21.34 -5.59 -2.57
C PRO A 436 -22.21 -4.35 -2.38
N GLY A 437 -22.15 -3.42 -3.33
CA GLY A 437 -22.92 -2.16 -3.31
C GLY A 437 -22.43 -1.11 -2.31
N SER A 438 -21.31 -1.31 -1.63
CA SER A 438 -20.69 -0.31 -0.74
C SER A 438 -20.10 0.86 -1.52
N ARG A 439 -20.05 2.04 -0.92
CA ARG A 439 -19.57 3.29 -1.50
C ARG A 439 -18.35 3.78 -0.73
N THR A 440 -17.18 3.69 -1.33
CA THR A 440 -15.91 4.00 -0.67
C THR A 440 -15.36 5.36 -1.11
N LEU A 441 -15.07 6.22 -0.13
CA LEU A 441 -14.39 7.50 -0.26
C LEU A 441 -12.97 7.35 0.28
N LEU A 442 -11.97 7.35 -0.60
CA LEU A 442 -10.57 7.28 -0.16
C LEU A 442 -10.14 8.63 0.41
N ALA A 443 -9.51 8.59 1.57
CA ALA A 443 -8.99 9.77 2.25
C ALA A 443 -7.82 9.42 3.18
N SER A 444 -7.20 10.44 3.75
CA SER A 444 -6.12 10.28 4.72
C SER A 444 -6.59 9.84 6.11
N PRO A 445 -5.70 9.34 6.98
CA PRO A 445 -6.01 9.04 8.38
C PRO A 445 -6.60 10.23 9.14
N LEU A 446 -6.13 11.45 8.89
CA LEU A 446 -6.66 12.68 9.50
C LEU A 446 -8.11 12.95 9.07
N THR A 447 -8.39 12.84 7.77
CA THR A 447 -9.75 13.02 7.23
C THR A 447 -10.69 11.92 7.71
N ALA A 448 -10.20 10.68 7.78
CA ALA A 448 -10.98 9.55 8.33
C ALA A 448 -11.35 9.78 9.80
N ALA A 449 -10.40 10.26 10.61
CA ALA A 449 -10.63 10.61 12.01
C ALA A 449 -11.64 11.75 12.16
N ALA A 450 -11.52 12.80 11.36
CA ALA A 450 -12.46 13.92 11.36
C ALA A 450 -13.89 13.46 11.00
N ALA A 451 -14.03 12.61 9.98
CA ALA A 451 -15.32 12.02 9.63
C ALA A 451 -15.89 11.12 10.72
N ALA A 452 -15.03 10.37 11.42
CA ALA A 452 -15.46 9.51 12.53
C ALA A 452 -16.03 10.30 13.72
N VAL A 453 -15.50 11.49 13.98
CA VAL A 453 -16.00 12.38 15.06
C VAL A 453 -17.30 13.07 14.66
N THR A 454 -17.39 13.56 13.45
CA THR A 454 -18.51 14.43 13.02
C THR A 454 -19.69 13.67 12.41
N GLY A 455 -19.46 12.47 11.85
CA GLY A 455 -20.48 11.70 11.13
C GLY A 455 -20.65 12.11 9.67
N VAL A 456 -19.86 13.07 9.20
CA VAL A 456 -19.88 13.60 7.83
C VAL A 456 -18.47 13.81 7.29
N VAL A 457 -18.33 13.93 5.99
CA VAL A 457 -17.05 14.35 5.38
C VAL A 457 -16.68 15.73 5.93
N THR A 458 -15.53 15.82 6.56
CA THR A 458 -15.07 17.01 7.30
C THR A 458 -13.61 17.30 6.98
N ASP A 459 -13.30 18.58 6.79
CA ASP A 459 -11.93 19.04 6.65
C ASP A 459 -11.15 18.82 7.96
N PRO A 460 -10.11 17.97 7.97
CA PRO A 460 -9.38 17.66 9.17
C PRO A 460 -8.72 18.88 9.81
N ARG A 461 -8.38 19.92 9.01
CA ARG A 461 -7.74 21.16 9.48
C ARG A 461 -8.61 21.88 10.52
N THR A 462 -9.93 21.69 10.47
CA THR A 462 -10.87 22.29 11.44
C THR A 462 -10.83 21.64 12.82
N LEU A 463 -10.19 20.47 12.94
CA LEU A 463 -10.10 19.69 14.18
C LEU A 463 -8.65 19.50 14.66
N LEU A 464 -7.64 19.92 13.89
CA LEU A 464 -6.26 19.98 14.36
C LEU A 464 -6.11 21.07 15.43
N GLN A 465 -5.32 20.80 16.47
CA GLN A 465 -5.06 21.72 17.60
C GLN A 465 -3.60 22.15 17.57
#